data_5c9b7ca181ef5b8c19c7a84b612193cd
#
_entry.id   5c9b7ca181ef5b8c19c7a84b612193cd
#
_cell.length_a   1.000
_cell.length_b   1.000
_cell.length_c   1.000
_cell.angle_alpha   90.00
_cell.angle_beta   90.00
_cell.angle_gamma   90.00
#
_symmetry.space_group_name_H-M   'P 1'
#
loop_
_entity.id
_entity.type
_entity.pdbx_description
1 polymer ?
#
loop_
_entity_poly.entity_id
_entity_poly.type
_entity_poly.pdbx_seq_one_letter_code
_entity_poly.pdbx_strand_id
1 'polypeptide(L)'
;CLVGSEMCIRDSYPIVDKNNHCLGLLRLTDLSEKNPKKVMLVDHNEKKQSADGIDEAVIVSMIDHHNLGSITTNMPVDFRNMAVGSTCTILYILYKERGVEIPKNIAGALLSGVLSDTLILKSPTTTEVDREAVEELSKIADVNYKTYGMDMLKAGTSLEGMSKEDVLYNDFKLYTVGEKTFAIGQFFTMNFDEIKSEMDEYIKVLDDVATANDYDFLALYVTDIIKNGSYILYNTKAQDKVEVLYSNEVSEGYFIDGCVSRKKNVVPIVMEMYES
;
A
#
# COMPACT_ATOMS: atom_id res chain seq x y z
N CYS A 1 35.74 -34.55 -34.15
CA CYS A 1 36.34 -33.38 -33.50
C CYS A 1 37.86 -33.49 -33.56
N LEU A 2 38.57 -32.57 -34.17
CA LEU A 2 40.02 -32.55 -34.12
C LEU A 2 40.40 -32.21 -32.68
N VAL A 3 41.04 -33.17 -32.00
CA VAL A 3 41.62 -33.02 -30.68
C VAL A 3 42.69 -31.93 -30.78
N GLY A 4 42.45 -30.77 -30.21
CA GLY A 4 43.41 -29.65 -30.15
C GLY A 4 42.95 -28.35 -30.77
N SER A 5 41.73 -28.22 -31.29
CA SER A 5 41.23 -26.89 -31.61
C SER A 5 40.67 -26.25 -30.36
N GLU A 6 41.09 -25.01 -30.05
CA GLU A 6 40.59 -24.23 -28.95
C GLU A 6 39.06 -24.09 -28.94
N MET A 7 38.41 -24.35 -30.03
CA MET A 7 36.96 -24.35 -30.20
C MET A 7 36.24 -25.55 -29.51
N CYS A 8 37.00 -26.57 -29.06
CA CYS A 8 36.46 -27.64 -28.21
C CYS A 8 36.60 -27.35 -26.71
N ILE A 9 37.11 -26.18 -26.35
CA ILE A 9 37.36 -25.80 -24.96
C ILE A 9 36.14 -25.12 -24.40
N ARG A 10 35.29 -25.91 -23.75
CA ARG A 10 34.50 -25.54 -22.60
C ARG A 10 33.57 -24.36 -22.82
N ASP A 11 32.51 -24.61 -23.47
CA ASP A 11 31.31 -23.73 -23.45
C ASP A 11 30.46 -23.96 -22.21
N SER A 12 30.86 -24.84 -21.27
CA SER A 12 30.13 -25.15 -20.04
C SER A 12 31.02 -25.29 -18.81
N TYR A 13 30.53 -24.77 -17.68
CA TYR A 13 31.21 -24.74 -16.38
C TYR A 13 30.35 -25.41 -15.33
N PRO A 14 30.87 -26.36 -14.53
CA PRO A 14 30.12 -26.92 -13.43
C PRO A 14 29.92 -25.86 -12.33
N ILE A 15 28.69 -25.69 -11.86
CA ILE A 15 28.36 -24.93 -10.68
C ILE A 15 28.36 -25.88 -9.51
N VAL A 16 29.12 -25.58 -8.47
CA VAL A 16 29.24 -26.40 -7.27
C VAL A 16 28.85 -25.62 -6.02
N ASP A 17 28.35 -26.31 -5.02
CA ASP A 17 28.12 -25.75 -3.69
C ASP A 17 29.44 -25.66 -2.88
N LYS A 18 29.35 -25.12 -1.66
CA LYS A 18 30.49 -25.00 -0.75
C LYS A 18 31.15 -26.34 -0.35
N ASN A 19 30.47 -27.47 -0.60
CA ASN A 19 30.94 -28.81 -0.34
C ASN A 19 31.41 -29.51 -1.63
N ASN A 20 31.55 -28.77 -2.72
CA ASN A 20 31.99 -29.25 -4.04
C ASN A 20 31.00 -30.26 -4.71
N HIS A 21 29.71 -30.23 -4.31
CA HIS A 21 28.68 -30.99 -5.02
C HIS A 21 28.22 -30.21 -6.25
N CYS A 22 28.13 -30.87 -7.38
CA CYS A 22 27.68 -30.29 -8.64
C CYS A 22 26.17 -29.94 -8.54
N LEU A 23 25.85 -28.66 -8.69
CA LEU A 23 24.46 -28.15 -8.72
C LEU A 23 23.92 -28.04 -10.14
N GLY A 24 24.82 -27.95 -11.14
CA GLY A 24 24.44 -27.82 -12.55
C GLY A 24 25.62 -27.46 -13.43
N LEU A 25 25.32 -27.18 -14.71
CA LEU A 25 26.27 -26.71 -15.71
C LEU A 25 25.82 -25.34 -16.20
N LEU A 26 26.75 -24.38 -16.25
CA LEU A 26 26.55 -23.05 -16.83
C LEU A 26 27.27 -23.01 -18.18
N ARG A 27 26.58 -22.67 -19.26
CA ARG A 27 27.14 -22.38 -20.56
C ARG A 27 27.30 -20.86 -20.74
N LEU A 28 28.26 -20.41 -21.53
CA LEU A 28 28.41 -18.98 -21.86
C LEU A 28 27.14 -18.45 -22.58
N THR A 29 26.47 -19.29 -23.36
CA THR A 29 25.19 -18.96 -23.99
C THR A 29 24.09 -18.70 -22.97
N ASP A 30 24.09 -19.41 -21.83
CA ASP A 30 23.10 -19.23 -20.77
C ASP A 30 23.20 -17.84 -20.13
N LEU A 31 24.39 -17.22 -20.15
CA LEU A 31 24.61 -15.85 -19.66
C LEU A 31 24.09 -14.77 -20.63
N SER A 32 23.96 -15.11 -21.90
CA SER A 32 23.42 -14.20 -22.92
C SER A 32 21.93 -14.40 -23.14
N GLU A 33 21.36 -15.53 -22.73
CA GLU A 33 19.93 -15.79 -22.78
C GLU A 33 19.23 -15.00 -21.68
N LYS A 34 18.54 -13.93 -22.08
CA LYS A 34 17.61 -13.24 -21.16
C LYS A 34 16.41 -14.14 -20.95
N ASN A 35 16.34 -14.77 -19.77
CA ASN A 35 15.16 -15.48 -19.31
C ASN A 35 14.46 -14.69 -18.20
N PRO A 36 13.74 -13.61 -18.55
CA PRO A 36 13.15 -12.72 -17.59
C PRO A 36 12.08 -13.46 -16.79
N LYS A 37 12.02 -13.17 -15.50
CA LYS A 37 10.95 -13.68 -14.65
C LYS A 37 9.61 -13.12 -15.12
N LYS A 38 8.61 -13.99 -15.19
CA LYS A 38 7.21 -13.57 -15.40
C LYS A 38 6.61 -13.20 -14.05
N VAL A 39 6.04 -12.01 -13.96
CA VAL A 39 5.45 -11.50 -12.72
C VAL A 39 4.01 -11.04 -12.95
N MET A 40 3.22 -11.15 -11.90
CA MET A 40 1.89 -10.57 -11.81
C MET A 40 1.95 -9.48 -10.74
N LEU A 41 1.45 -8.30 -11.03
CA LEU A 41 1.30 -7.22 -10.07
C LEU A 41 -0.09 -7.27 -9.46
N VAL A 42 -0.16 -7.16 -8.16
CA VAL A 42 -1.42 -7.17 -7.41
C VAL A 42 -1.39 -6.01 -6.44
N ASP A 43 -2.46 -5.22 -6.43
CA ASP A 43 -2.67 -4.07 -5.53
C ASP A 43 -1.72 -2.89 -5.76
N HIS A 44 -1.08 -2.84 -6.90
CA HIS A 44 -0.32 -1.67 -7.36
C HIS A 44 -0.07 -1.71 -8.86
N ASN A 45 0.12 -0.54 -9.47
CA ASN A 45 0.47 -0.36 -10.87
C ASN A 45 1.52 0.76 -11.07
N GLU A 46 2.31 1.04 -10.01
CA GLU A 46 3.39 2.01 -10.04
C GLU A 46 4.75 1.35 -9.84
N LYS A 47 5.74 1.76 -10.64
CA LYS A 47 7.11 1.25 -10.55
C LYS A 47 7.73 1.44 -9.16
N LYS A 48 7.46 2.60 -8.51
CA LYS A 48 7.98 2.92 -7.18
C LYS A 48 7.47 2.00 -6.06
N GLN A 49 6.34 1.34 -6.29
CA GLN A 49 5.73 0.40 -5.34
C GLN A 49 6.13 -1.05 -5.63
N SER A 50 6.78 -1.28 -6.78
CA SER A 50 7.19 -2.63 -7.20
C SER A 50 8.52 -3.03 -6.55
N ALA A 51 8.76 -4.33 -6.49
CA ALA A 51 10.03 -4.87 -6.03
C ALA A 51 11.20 -4.46 -6.94
N ASP A 52 12.41 -4.40 -6.38
CA ASP A 52 13.62 -4.15 -7.13
C ASP A 52 13.80 -5.18 -8.26
N GLY A 53 14.24 -4.72 -9.42
CA GLY A 53 14.42 -5.57 -10.60
C GLY A 53 13.17 -5.75 -11.46
N ILE A 54 12.08 -5.05 -11.19
CA ILE A 54 10.84 -5.14 -11.99
C ILE A 54 11.06 -4.81 -13.47
N ASP A 55 12.05 -3.96 -13.80
CA ASP A 55 12.40 -3.59 -15.16
C ASP A 55 13.01 -4.74 -15.96
N GLU A 56 13.55 -5.75 -15.28
CA GLU A 56 14.12 -6.95 -15.90
C GLU A 56 13.08 -8.07 -16.05
N ALA A 57 11.89 -7.90 -15.48
CA ALA A 57 10.82 -8.88 -15.51
C ALA A 57 9.86 -8.66 -16.69
N VAL A 58 9.10 -9.69 -17.03
CA VAL A 58 7.94 -9.60 -17.94
C VAL A 58 6.68 -9.56 -17.09
N ILE A 59 6.00 -8.43 -17.07
CA ILE A 59 4.69 -8.31 -16.42
C ILE A 59 3.67 -8.99 -17.32
N VAL A 60 3.03 -10.03 -16.81
CA VAL A 60 2.03 -10.83 -17.55
C VAL A 60 0.60 -10.50 -17.17
N SER A 61 0.38 -9.96 -15.96
CA SER A 61 -0.93 -9.54 -15.49
C SER A 61 -0.80 -8.44 -14.44
N MET A 62 -1.81 -7.57 -14.36
CA MET A 62 -1.97 -6.59 -13.28
C MET A 62 -3.42 -6.62 -12.80
N ILE A 63 -3.61 -6.67 -11.49
CA ILE A 63 -4.93 -6.64 -10.83
C ILE A 63 -4.87 -5.55 -9.76
N ASP A 64 -5.67 -4.51 -9.91
CA ASP A 64 -5.57 -3.33 -9.05
C ASP A 64 -6.88 -2.55 -8.94
N HIS A 65 -7.03 -1.76 -7.89
CA HIS A 65 -8.16 -0.85 -7.66
C HIS A 65 -7.74 0.62 -7.51
N HIS A 66 -6.44 0.90 -7.63
CA HIS A 66 -5.88 2.24 -7.53
C HIS A 66 -6.00 3.02 -8.85
N ASN A 67 -5.67 4.31 -8.79
CA ASN A 67 -5.50 5.13 -9.99
C ASN A 67 -4.39 4.56 -10.85
N LEU A 68 -4.49 4.77 -12.16
CA LEU A 68 -3.45 4.34 -13.09
C LEU A 68 -2.15 5.09 -12.81
N GLY A 69 -1.09 4.32 -12.59
CA GLY A 69 0.26 4.81 -12.31
C GLY A 69 1.15 4.86 -13.55
N SER A 70 2.44 4.74 -13.32
CA SER A 70 3.50 4.98 -14.32
C SER A 70 4.06 3.70 -14.97
N ILE A 71 3.55 2.51 -14.65
CA ILE A 71 4.08 1.25 -15.21
C ILE A 71 3.72 1.17 -16.70
N THR A 72 4.76 0.93 -17.51
CA THR A 72 4.66 0.63 -18.93
C THR A 72 5.11 -0.81 -19.18
N THR A 73 4.50 -1.49 -20.14
CA THR A 73 4.84 -2.86 -20.52
C THR A 73 5.26 -2.93 -21.99
N ASN A 74 6.25 -3.77 -22.29
CA ASN A 74 6.73 -4.01 -23.64
C ASN A 74 5.92 -5.08 -24.39
N MET A 75 5.04 -5.79 -23.68
CA MET A 75 4.19 -6.84 -24.18
C MET A 75 2.74 -6.60 -23.78
N PRO A 76 1.76 -7.09 -24.52
CA PRO A 76 0.37 -7.10 -24.07
C PRO A 76 0.24 -7.76 -22.69
N VAL A 77 -0.55 -7.14 -21.81
CA VAL A 77 -0.75 -7.57 -20.44
C VAL A 77 -2.25 -7.77 -20.16
N ASP A 78 -2.59 -8.79 -19.38
CA ASP A 78 -3.93 -8.92 -18.83
C ASP A 78 -4.07 -7.93 -17.67
N PHE A 79 -4.81 -6.83 -17.89
CA PHE A 79 -4.96 -5.75 -16.93
C PHE A 79 -6.40 -5.62 -16.47
N ARG A 80 -6.62 -5.88 -15.17
CA ARG A 80 -7.91 -5.74 -14.52
C ARG A 80 -7.83 -4.64 -13.45
N ASN A 81 -8.34 -3.46 -13.76
CA ASN A 81 -8.49 -2.36 -12.82
C ASN A 81 -9.99 -2.04 -12.67
N MET A 82 -10.45 -1.91 -11.42
CA MET A 82 -11.85 -1.63 -11.12
C MET A 82 -11.95 -0.61 -9.98
N ALA A 83 -12.91 0.29 -10.08
CA ALA A 83 -13.23 1.27 -9.04
C ALA A 83 -14.05 0.64 -7.92
N VAL A 84 -13.44 -0.25 -7.14
CA VAL A 84 -13.97 -0.93 -5.96
C VAL A 84 -13.16 -0.58 -4.71
N GLY A 85 -13.62 -0.98 -3.55
CA GLY A 85 -12.97 -0.67 -2.27
C GLY A 85 -11.65 -1.41 -2.03
N SER A 86 -11.46 -2.59 -2.65
CA SER A 86 -10.28 -3.44 -2.43
C SER A 86 -9.94 -4.26 -3.67
N THR A 87 -8.66 -4.50 -3.90
CA THR A 87 -8.19 -5.49 -4.90
C THR A 87 -8.68 -6.90 -4.55
N CYS A 88 -8.87 -7.23 -3.28
CA CYS A 88 -9.43 -8.51 -2.86
C CYS A 88 -10.86 -8.72 -3.36
N THR A 89 -11.64 -7.66 -3.54
CA THR A 89 -12.96 -7.70 -4.19
C THR A 89 -12.84 -8.12 -5.66
N ILE A 90 -11.83 -7.62 -6.38
CA ILE A 90 -11.58 -8.03 -7.77
C ILE A 90 -11.19 -9.51 -7.83
N LEU A 91 -10.36 -9.99 -6.91
CA LEU A 91 -10.00 -11.39 -6.84
C LEU A 91 -11.22 -12.29 -6.57
N TYR A 92 -12.12 -11.88 -5.66
CA TYR A 92 -13.40 -12.56 -5.45
C TYR A 92 -14.23 -12.66 -6.74
N ILE A 93 -14.35 -11.55 -7.50
CA ILE A 93 -15.04 -11.55 -8.80
C ILE A 93 -14.39 -12.53 -9.77
N LEU A 94 -13.05 -12.55 -9.85
CA LEU A 94 -12.32 -13.46 -10.73
C LEU A 94 -12.54 -14.93 -10.38
N TYR A 95 -12.66 -15.28 -9.11
CA TYR A 95 -13.06 -16.63 -8.69
C TYR A 95 -14.46 -17.00 -9.22
N LYS A 96 -15.42 -16.08 -9.09
CA LYS A 96 -16.79 -16.28 -9.58
C LYS A 96 -16.83 -16.41 -11.12
N GLU A 97 -16.18 -15.50 -11.83
CA GLU A 97 -16.13 -15.50 -13.30
C GLU A 97 -15.53 -16.80 -13.87
N ARG A 98 -14.54 -17.36 -13.18
CA ARG A 98 -13.86 -18.60 -13.60
C ARG A 98 -14.55 -19.87 -13.09
N GLY A 99 -15.60 -19.75 -12.28
CA GLY A 99 -16.28 -20.89 -11.67
C GLY A 99 -15.40 -21.72 -10.75
N VAL A 100 -14.39 -21.08 -10.11
CA VAL A 100 -13.46 -21.74 -9.19
C VAL A 100 -13.99 -21.55 -7.76
N GLU A 101 -14.10 -22.65 -7.02
CA GLU A 101 -14.48 -22.62 -5.61
C GLU A 101 -13.41 -21.91 -4.77
N ILE A 102 -13.84 -21.01 -3.86
CA ILE A 102 -12.94 -20.31 -2.95
C ILE A 102 -12.71 -21.16 -1.70
N PRO A 103 -11.47 -21.64 -1.42
CA PRO A 103 -11.20 -22.37 -0.19
C PRO A 103 -11.41 -21.49 1.06
N LYS A 104 -11.84 -22.11 2.17
CA LYS A 104 -12.15 -21.41 3.43
C LYS A 104 -11.04 -20.45 3.91
N ASN A 105 -9.79 -20.90 3.87
CA ASN A 105 -8.63 -20.10 4.25
C ASN A 105 -8.38 -18.92 3.30
N ILE A 106 -8.61 -19.10 2.00
CA ILE A 106 -8.49 -18.02 1.01
C ILE A 106 -9.63 -17.02 1.19
N ALA A 107 -10.86 -17.51 1.44
CA ALA A 107 -11.99 -16.63 1.74
C ALA A 107 -11.71 -15.74 2.96
N GLY A 108 -11.13 -16.29 4.01
CA GLY A 108 -10.71 -15.51 5.18
C GLY A 108 -9.66 -14.45 4.86
N ALA A 109 -8.67 -14.77 4.04
CA ALA A 109 -7.63 -13.83 3.63
C ALA A 109 -8.22 -12.71 2.74
N LEU A 110 -9.05 -13.04 1.75
CA LEU A 110 -9.73 -12.05 0.90
C LEU A 110 -10.66 -11.16 1.72
N LEU A 111 -11.44 -11.74 2.63
CA LEU A 111 -12.30 -11.01 3.55
C LEU A 111 -11.50 -10.00 4.38
N SER A 112 -10.34 -10.40 4.91
CA SER A 112 -9.47 -9.52 5.69
C SER A 112 -9.01 -8.31 4.87
N GLY A 113 -8.60 -8.50 3.62
CA GLY A 113 -8.20 -7.41 2.73
C GLY A 113 -9.36 -6.46 2.45
N VAL A 114 -10.56 -6.97 2.11
CA VAL A 114 -11.73 -6.10 1.88
C VAL A 114 -12.09 -5.32 3.14
N LEU A 115 -12.11 -5.95 4.31
CA LEU A 115 -12.47 -5.28 5.58
C LEU A 115 -11.43 -4.23 5.98
N SER A 116 -10.15 -4.47 5.72
CA SER A 116 -9.07 -3.52 5.94
C SER A 116 -9.23 -2.27 5.09
N ASP A 117 -9.28 -2.43 3.77
CA ASP A 117 -9.31 -1.34 2.79
C ASP A 117 -10.61 -0.51 2.88
N THR A 118 -11.70 -1.15 3.29
CA THR A 118 -13.02 -0.51 3.41
C THR A 118 -13.37 -0.06 4.82
N LEU A 119 -12.47 -0.24 5.79
CA LEU A 119 -12.72 0.04 7.22
C LEU A 119 -14.04 -0.60 7.69
N ILE A 120 -14.17 -1.90 7.48
CA ILE A 120 -15.38 -2.67 7.76
C ILE A 120 -16.60 -2.03 7.05
N LEU A 121 -16.46 -1.75 5.74
CA LEU A 121 -17.48 -1.16 4.87
C LEU A 121 -17.92 0.27 5.25
N LYS A 122 -17.13 1.00 6.05
CA LYS A 122 -17.39 2.39 6.42
C LYS A 122 -16.69 3.40 5.49
N SER A 123 -15.63 2.98 4.78
CA SER A 123 -14.88 3.87 3.88
C SER A 123 -15.77 4.41 2.75
N PRO A 124 -15.61 5.69 2.34
CA PRO A 124 -16.29 6.23 1.17
C PRO A 124 -15.86 5.56 -0.15
N THR A 125 -14.81 4.74 -0.13
CA THR A 125 -14.39 3.92 -1.27
C THR A 125 -15.23 2.65 -1.44
N THR A 126 -16.01 2.27 -0.40
CA THR A 126 -16.82 1.06 -0.39
C THR A 126 -17.91 1.11 -1.47
N THR A 127 -18.02 0.04 -2.24
CA THR A 127 -19.06 -0.16 -3.26
C THR A 127 -20.02 -1.28 -2.87
N GLU A 128 -21.12 -1.42 -3.61
CA GLU A 128 -22.06 -2.54 -3.39
C GLU A 128 -21.40 -3.89 -3.70
N VAL A 129 -20.42 -3.92 -4.63
CA VAL A 129 -19.68 -5.14 -4.94
C VAL A 129 -18.80 -5.58 -3.78
N ASP A 130 -18.22 -4.63 -3.03
CA ASP A 130 -17.47 -4.95 -1.81
C ASP A 130 -18.38 -5.53 -0.73
N ARG A 131 -19.60 -4.99 -0.59
CA ARG A 131 -20.61 -5.52 0.37
C ARG A 131 -21.00 -6.96 0.03
N GLU A 132 -21.30 -7.23 -1.24
CA GLU A 132 -21.59 -8.59 -1.72
C GLU A 132 -20.41 -9.53 -1.45
N ALA A 133 -19.19 -9.11 -1.77
CA ALA A 133 -17.98 -9.90 -1.52
C ALA A 133 -17.82 -10.24 -0.02
N VAL A 134 -17.98 -9.24 0.87
CA VAL A 134 -17.89 -9.46 2.32
C VAL A 134 -18.94 -10.45 2.82
N GLU A 135 -20.19 -10.33 2.34
CA GLU A 135 -21.25 -11.25 2.75
C GLU A 135 -20.99 -12.70 2.31
N GLU A 136 -20.54 -12.91 1.08
CA GLU A 136 -20.24 -14.27 0.60
C GLU A 136 -18.99 -14.85 1.22
N LEU A 137 -17.89 -14.07 1.26
CA LEU A 137 -16.62 -14.49 1.83
C LEU A 137 -16.74 -14.81 3.33
N SER A 138 -17.55 -14.05 4.08
CA SER A 138 -17.78 -14.32 5.51
C SER A 138 -18.53 -15.64 5.75
N LYS A 139 -19.46 -16.00 4.86
CA LYS A 139 -20.15 -17.31 4.90
C LYS A 139 -19.19 -18.46 4.62
N ILE A 140 -18.34 -18.31 3.58
CA ILE A 140 -17.33 -19.34 3.23
C ILE A 140 -16.29 -19.47 4.33
N ALA A 141 -15.80 -18.36 4.87
CA ALA A 141 -14.84 -18.32 5.97
C ALA A 141 -15.43 -18.79 7.31
N ASP A 142 -16.78 -18.82 7.43
CA ASP A 142 -17.50 -19.17 8.64
C ASP A 142 -17.15 -18.25 9.81
N VAL A 143 -17.23 -16.92 9.56
CA VAL A 143 -16.94 -15.87 10.55
C VAL A 143 -18.00 -14.76 10.49
N ASN A 144 -18.24 -14.11 11.61
CA ASN A 144 -18.99 -12.87 11.62
C ASN A 144 -18.04 -11.71 11.23
N TYR A 145 -18.23 -11.13 10.05
CA TYR A 145 -17.32 -10.13 9.51
C TYR A 145 -17.18 -8.87 10.38
N LYS A 146 -18.24 -8.47 11.13
CA LYS A 146 -18.20 -7.28 11.99
C LYS A 146 -17.28 -7.50 13.20
N THR A 147 -17.48 -8.63 13.90
CA THR A 147 -16.64 -8.98 15.06
C THR A 147 -15.21 -9.25 14.62
N TYR A 148 -15.03 -10.08 13.59
CA TYR A 148 -13.73 -10.41 13.05
C TYR A 148 -12.96 -9.16 12.56
N GLY A 149 -13.63 -8.28 11.80
CA GLY A 149 -13.03 -7.04 11.31
C GLY A 149 -12.64 -6.10 12.45
N MET A 150 -13.45 -5.98 13.49
CA MET A 150 -13.11 -5.18 14.67
C MET A 150 -11.89 -5.74 15.42
N ASP A 151 -11.82 -7.06 15.62
CA ASP A 151 -10.68 -7.70 16.28
C ASP A 151 -9.40 -7.54 15.43
N MET A 152 -9.51 -7.71 14.12
CA MET A 152 -8.40 -7.51 13.16
C MET A 152 -7.90 -6.05 13.19
N LEU A 153 -8.79 -5.06 13.09
CA LEU A 153 -8.40 -3.65 13.14
C LEU A 153 -7.79 -3.28 14.49
N LYS A 154 -8.36 -3.79 15.59
CA LYS A 154 -7.80 -3.58 16.93
C LYS A 154 -6.38 -4.11 17.07
N ALA A 155 -6.10 -5.29 16.53
CA ALA A 155 -4.76 -5.85 16.50
C ALA A 155 -3.80 -5.01 15.63
N GLY A 156 -4.28 -4.47 14.50
CA GLY A 156 -3.50 -3.64 13.57
C GLY A 156 -3.31 -2.18 14.00
N THR A 157 -4.04 -1.71 15.03
CA THR A 157 -3.98 -0.31 15.53
C THR A 157 -3.28 -0.20 16.87
N SER A 158 -2.64 -1.26 17.36
CA SER A 158 -1.87 -1.22 18.60
C SER A 158 -0.61 -0.37 18.44
N LEU A 159 -0.37 0.53 19.39
CA LEU A 159 0.85 1.34 19.50
C LEU A 159 1.98 0.60 20.23
N GLU A 160 1.72 -0.61 20.72
CA GLU A 160 2.69 -1.37 21.52
C GLU A 160 3.97 -1.67 20.72
N GLY A 161 5.09 -1.17 21.21
CA GLY A 161 6.41 -1.36 20.60
C GLY A 161 6.70 -0.42 19.41
N MET A 162 5.81 0.51 19.08
CA MET A 162 6.02 1.50 18.00
C MET A 162 6.62 2.80 18.55
N SER A 163 7.62 3.34 17.88
CA SER A 163 8.06 4.71 18.09
C SER A 163 7.09 5.70 17.42
N LYS A 164 7.16 6.99 17.76
CA LYS A 164 6.35 8.02 17.10
C LYS A 164 6.67 8.13 15.60
N GLU A 165 7.92 7.88 15.24
CA GLU A 165 8.34 7.80 13.84
C GLU A 165 7.71 6.60 13.12
N ASP A 166 7.65 5.42 13.76
CA ASP A 166 6.97 4.26 13.19
C ASP A 166 5.49 4.54 12.92
N VAL A 167 4.82 5.26 13.83
CA VAL A 167 3.42 5.69 13.66
C VAL A 167 3.27 6.64 12.48
N LEU A 168 4.18 7.62 12.32
CA LEU A 168 4.18 8.54 11.19
C LEU A 168 4.40 7.81 9.86
N TYR A 169 5.35 6.89 9.81
CA TYR A 169 5.72 6.17 8.59
C TYR A 169 4.87 4.92 8.32
N ASN A 170 3.92 4.57 9.17
CA ASN A 170 3.07 3.39 9.01
C ASN A 170 2.33 3.36 7.66
N ASP A 171 1.71 4.49 7.28
CA ASP A 171 1.17 4.72 5.93
C ASP A 171 1.49 6.15 5.50
N PHE A 172 2.71 6.34 5.02
CA PHE A 172 3.29 7.63 4.66
C PHE A 172 3.39 7.78 3.14
N LYS A 173 2.91 8.91 2.62
CA LYS A 173 3.06 9.22 1.18
C LYS A 173 3.55 10.63 0.96
N LEU A 174 4.46 10.73 -0.01
CA LEU A 174 5.10 11.95 -0.47
C LEU A 174 4.41 12.44 -1.75
N TYR A 175 4.23 13.75 -1.85
CA TYR A 175 3.63 14.42 -3.00
C TYR A 175 4.47 15.62 -3.41
N THR A 176 4.45 15.96 -4.69
CA THR A 176 5.17 17.11 -5.25
C THR A 176 4.25 17.89 -6.17
N VAL A 177 4.16 19.20 -5.96
CA VAL A 177 3.43 20.15 -6.82
C VAL A 177 4.35 21.30 -7.14
N GLY A 178 4.74 21.45 -8.40
CA GLY A 178 5.78 22.39 -8.82
C GLY A 178 7.10 22.10 -8.10
N GLU A 179 7.63 23.09 -7.38
CA GLU A 179 8.87 22.97 -6.59
C GLU A 179 8.59 22.60 -5.10
N LYS A 180 7.31 22.51 -4.71
CA LYS A 180 6.91 22.22 -3.35
C LYS A 180 6.73 20.73 -3.10
N THR A 181 7.24 20.26 -1.98
CA THR A 181 7.10 18.88 -1.53
C THR A 181 6.36 18.83 -0.21
N PHE A 182 5.34 17.99 -0.13
CA PHE A 182 4.59 17.76 1.08
C PHE A 182 4.37 16.27 1.34
N ALA A 183 4.15 15.91 2.58
CA ALA A 183 3.93 14.53 2.96
C ALA A 183 2.74 14.37 3.90
N ILE A 184 2.05 13.24 3.77
CA ILE A 184 0.89 12.91 4.56
C ILE A 184 1.04 11.49 5.09
N GLY A 185 1.17 11.37 6.42
CA GLY A 185 1.04 10.12 7.15
C GLY A 185 -0.43 9.85 7.52
N GLN A 186 -0.82 8.59 7.56
CA GLN A 186 -2.11 8.18 8.10
C GLN A 186 -1.90 7.00 9.05
N PHE A 187 -2.49 7.08 10.23
CA PHE A 187 -2.49 6.02 11.22
C PHE A 187 -3.93 5.78 11.70
N PHE A 188 -4.32 4.54 11.79
CA PHE A 188 -5.64 4.16 12.28
C PHE A 188 -5.59 3.86 13.76
N THR A 189 -6.54 4.38 14.52
CA THR A 189 -6.67 4.12 15.95
C THR A 189 -8.12 3.80 16.33
N MET A 190 -8.28 3.11 17.44
CA MET A 190 -9.56 2.94 18.12
C MET A 190 -9.64 3.79 19.40
N ASN A 191 -8.54 4.43 19.79
CA ASN A 191 -8.44 5.28 20.97
C ASN A 191 -7.42 6.40 20.74
N PHE A 192 -7.88 7.58 20.38
CA PHE A 192 -7.01 8.74 20.16
C PHE A 192 -6.36 9.25 21.46
N ASP A 193 -6.94 8.98 22.63
CA ASP A 193 -6.43 9.52 23.90
C ASP A 193 -5.00 9.05 24.20
N GLU A 194 -4.57 7.90 23.68
CA GLU A 194 -3.20 7.42 23.78
C GLU A 194 -2.22 8.35 23.04
N ILE A 195 -2.55 8.75 21.81
CA ILE A 195 -1.74 9.70 21.01
C ILE A 195 -1.83 11.11 21.59
N LYS A 196 -3.02 11.50 22.05
CA LYS A 196 -3.26 12.81 22.63
C LYS A 196 -2.42 13.07 23.90
N SER A 197 -2.20 12.05 24.71
CA SER A 197 -1.38 12.18 25.92
C SER A 197 0.10 12.47 25.65
N GLU A 198 0.57 12.17 24.43
CA GLU A 198 1.96 12.36 23.97
C GLU A 198 2.05 13.29 22.74
N MET A 199 1.04 14.15 22.54
CA MET A 199 0.88 14.96 21.32
C MET A 199 2.09 15.85 21.03
N ASP A 200 2.65 16.49 22.05
CA ASP A 200 3.84 17.35 21.91
C ASP A 200 5.06 16.57 21.35
N GLU A 201 5.19 15.28 21.70
CA GLU A 201 6.26 14.43 21.18
C GLU A 201 6.04 14.07 19.71
N TYR A 202 4.79 13.84 19.30
CA TYR A 202 4.44 13.64 17.89
C TYR A 202 4.71 14.89 17.05
N ILE A 203 4.34 16.07 17.54
CA ILE A 203 4.58 17.34 16.85
C ILE A 203 6.07 17.57 16.68
N LYS A 204 6.88 17.31 17.72
CA LYS A 204 8.33 17.39 17.61
C LYS A 204 8.90 16.49 16.52
N VAL A 205 8.43 15.24 16.42
CA VAL A 205 8.83 14.33 15.35
C VAL A 205 8.43 14.89 13.97
N LEU A 206 7.22 15.42 13.83
CA LEU A 206 6.77 16.06 12.59
C LEU A 206 7.66 17.26 12.21
N ASP A 207 8.03 18.12 13.17
CA ASP A 207 8.94 19.25 12.94
C ASP A 207 10.35 18.80 12.51
N ASP A 208 10.90 17.80 13.21
CA ASP A 208 12.23 17.27 12.92
C ASP A 208 12.26 16.64 11.51
N VAL A 209 11.27 15.81 11.18
CA VAL A 209 11.16 15.15 9.86
C VAL A 209 10.91 16.16 8.75
N ALA A 210 10.01 17.13 8.93
CA ALA A 210 9.74 18.18 7.95
C ALA A 210 10.97 19.05 7.67
N THR A 211 11.73 19.39 8.72
CA THR A 211 12.94 20.18 8.59
C THR A 211 14.08 19.39 7.90
N ALA A 212 14.26 18.13 8.26
CA ALA A 212 15.33 17.29 7.70
C ALA A 212 15.14 17.01 6.19
N ASN A 213 13.89 17.00 5.72
CA ASN A 213 13.53 16.65 4.34
C ASN A 213 13.03 17.85 3.50
N ASP A 214 13.04 19.05 4.07
CA ASP A 214 12.55 20.29 3.44
C ASP A 214 11.09 20.15 2.95
N TYR A 215 10.23 19.54 3.78
CA TYR A 215 8.80 19.45 3.48
C TYR A 215 8.10 20.77 3.81
N ASP A 216 7.41 21.30 2.83
CA ASP A 216 6.60 22.52 2.96
C ASP A 216 5.36 22.30 3.84
N PHE A 217 4.84 21.07 3.88
CA PHE A 217 3.75 20.63 4.74
C PHE A 217 3.95 19.14 5.08
N LEU A 218 3.85 18.82 6.36
CA LEU A 218 3.82 17.45 6.85
C LEU A 218 2.69 17.30 7.86
N ALA A 219 1.77 16.39 7.60
CA ALA A 219 0.69 16.09 8.50
C ALA A 219 0.54 14.59 8.76
N LEU A 220 0.16 14.24 9.99
CA LEU A 220 -0.27 12.92 10.40
C LEU A 220 -1.77 12.96 10.67
N TYR A 221 -2.55 12.23 9.89
CA TYR A 221 -3.98 12.02 10.11
C TYR A 221 -4.17 10.76 10.95
N VAL A 222 -4.59 10.96 12.19
CA VAL A 222 -4.91 9.86 13.11
C VAL A 222 -6.39 9.55 12.96
N THR A 223 -6.71 8.53 12.18
CA THR A 223 -8.08 8.15 11.86
C THR A 223 -8.69 7.30 12.97
N ASP A 224 -9.67 7.87 13.67
CA ASP A 224 -10.47 7.17 14.67
C ASP A 224 -11.57 6.37 13.98
N ILE A 225 -11.41 5.06 13.96
CA ILE A 225 -12.32 4.13 13.28
C ILE A 225 -13.71 4.11 13.96
N ILE A 226 -13.76 4.37 15.27
CA ILE A 226 -14.99 4.39 16.05
C ILE A 226 -15.79 5.66 15.73
N LYS A 227 -15.11 6.82 15.76
CA LYS A 227 -15.73 8.13 15.54
C LYS A 227 -15.94 8.47 14.07
N ASN A 228 -15.40 7.66 13.15
CA ASN A 228 -15.50 7.87 11.70
C ASN A 228 -14.96 9.22 11.24
N GLY A 229 -13.77 9.59 11.67
CA GLY A 229 -13.08 10.83 11.32
C GLY A 229 -11.61 10.78 11.70
N SER A 230 -10.88 11.84 11.42
CA SER A 230 -9.45 11.93 11.73
C SER A 230 -9.11 13.12 12.59
N TYR A 231 -8.18 12.93 13.50
CA TYR A 231 -7.48 14.01 14.18
C TYR A 231 -6.25 14.38 13.36
N ILE A 232 -6.00 15.68 13.17
CA ILE A 232 -4.83 16.16 12.44
C ILE A 232 -3.74 16.61 13.40
N LEU A 233 -2.53 16.08 13.22
CA LEU A 233 -1.27 16.59 13.78
C LEU A 233 -0.41 17.05 12.61
N TYR A 234 0.32 18.17 12.75
CA TYR A 234 1.09 18.76 11.65
C TYR A 234 2.35 19.44 12.17
N ASN A 235 3.32 19.65 11.29
CA ASN A 235 4.53 20.39 11.64
C ASN A 235 4.20 21.86 11.91
N THR A 236 4.79 22.44 12.94
CA THR A 236 4.44 23.78 13.46
C THR A 236 4.46 24.88 12.39
N LYS A 237 5.38 24.81 11.42
CA LYS A 237 5.47 25.77 10.31
C LYS A 237 4.30 25.69 9.33
N ALA A 238 3.47 24.66 9.39
CA ALA A 238 2.34 24.46 8.48
C ALA A 238 1.01 24.99 9.01
N GLN A 239 0.99 25.68 10.18
CA GLN A 239 -0.23 26.22 10.80
C GLN A 239 -1.10 27.01 9.82
N ASP A 240 -0.51 27.99 9.12
CA ASP A 240 -1.24 28.83 8.16
C ASP A 240 -1.91 28.01 7.04
N LYS A 241 -1.25 26.93 6.60
CA LYS A 241 -1.78 26.03 5.57
C LYS A 241 -2.97 25.22 6.08
N VAL A 242 -2.87 24.72 7.30
CA VAL A 242 -3.96 23.97 7.94
C VAL A 242 -5.19 24.84 8.15
N GLU A 243 -5.00 26.11 8.52
CA GLU A 243 -6.09 27.09 8.63
C GLU A 243 -6.77 27.36 7.28
N VAL A 244 -5.99 27.43 6.20
CA VAL A 244 -6.53 27.52 4.83
C VAL A 244 -7.33 26.29 4.46
N LEU A 245 -6.80 25.08 4.75
CA LEU A 245 -7.44 23.81 4.40
C LEU A 245 -8.79 23.61 5.10
N TYR A 246 -8.90 24.02 6.35
CA TYR A 246 -10.08 23.73 7.19
C TYR A 246 -10.87 24.98 7.61
N SER A 247 -10.54 26.13 7.03
CA SER A 247 -11.31 27.39 7.09
C SER A 247 -11.60 27.93 8.48
N ASN A 248 -10.74 27.73 9.50
CA ASN A 248 -10.92 28.30 10.84
C ASN A 248 -9.71 28.04 11.75
N GLU A 249 -9.82 28.51 13.01
CA GLU A 249 -8.88 28.24 14.09
C GLU A 249 -8.72 26.73 14.37
N VAL A 250 -7.91 26.08 13.55
CA VAL A 250 -7.57 24.67 13.71
C VAL A 250 -6.34 24.59 14.60
N SER A 251 -6.47 23.93 15.73
CA SER A 251 -5.36 23.55 16.60
C SER A 251 -4.95 22.10 16.35
N GLU A 252 -3.76 21.76 16.79
CA GLU A 252 -3.28 20.38 16.80
C GLU A 252 -4.25 19.46 17.51
N GLY A 253 -4.50 18.28 16.93
CA GLY A 253 -5.53 17.38 17.42
C GLY A 253 -6.96 17.78 17.09
N TYR A 254 -7.16 18.72 16.14
CA TYR A 254 -8.49 19.04 15.64
C TYR A 254 -9.13 17.82 14.95
N PHE A 255 -10.38 17.54 15.29
CA PHE A 255 -11.12 16.43 14.73
C PHE A 255 -11.89 16.84 13.47
N ILE A 256 -11.67 16.09 12.39
CA ILE A 256 -12.30 16.31 11.09
C ILE A 256 -13.28 15.16 10.88
N ASP A 257 -14.57 15.45 11.02
CA ASP A 257 -15.64 14.47 10.85
C ASP A 257 -15.71 13.94 9.42
N GLY A 258 -15.95 12.61 9.26
CA GLY A 258 -16.01 11.95 7.95
C GLY A 258 -14.69 11.83 7.20
N CYS A 259 -13.58 12.36 7.72
CA CYS A 259 -12.25 12.24 7.11
C CYS A 259 -11.62 10.90 7.47
N VAL A 260 -11.84 9.88 6.64
CA VAL A 260 -11.32 8.52 6.89
C VAL A 260 -10.45 7.98 5.77
N SER A 261 -10.34 8.71 4.67
CA SER A 261 -9.56 8.31 3.50
C SER A 261 -8.61 9.43 3.07
N ARG A 262 -7.30 9.23 3.26
CA ARG A 262 -6.28 10.16 2.76
C ARG A 262 -6.51 10.49 1.28
N LYS A 263 -6.72 9.45 0.45
CA LYS A 263 -6.88 9.58 -1.01
C LYS A 263 -8.09 10.41 -1.42
N LYS A 264 -9.22 10.27 -0.72
CA LYS A 264 -10.48 10.96 -1.09
C LYS A 264 -10.72 12.25 -0.32
N ASN A 265 -10.34 12.29 0.95
CA ASN A 265 -10.70 13.40 1.83
C ASN A 265 -9.56 14.41 2.02
N VAL A 266 -8.28 13.98 1.91
CA VAL A 266 -7.13 14.83 2.26
C VAL A 266 -6.35 15.27 1.03
N VAL A 267 -5.88 14.34 0.21
CA VAL A 267 -5.00 14.66 -0.93
C VAL A 267 -5.62 15.67 -1.87
N PRO A 268 -6.90 15.58 -2.28
CA PRO A 268 -7.49 16.52 -3.23
C PRO A 268 -7.47 17.97 -2.72
N ILE A 269 -7.84 18.19 -1.45
CA ILE A 269 -7.88 19.54 -0.87
C ILE A 269 -6.47 20.13 -0.68
N VAL A 270 -5.48 19.31 -0.32
CA VAL A 270 -4.09 19.76 -0.21
C VAL A 270 -3.50 20.08 -1.59
N MET A 271 -3.79 19.29 -2.61
CA MET A 271 -3.36 19.57 -3.99
C MET A 271 -3.96 20.88 -4.48
N GLU A 272 -5.26 21.09 -4.30
CA GLU A 272 -5.96 22.32 -4.69
C GLU A 272 -5.36 23.57 -4.02
N MET A 273 -4.99 23.46 -2.72
CA MET A 273 -4.32 24.54 -2.01
C MET A 273 -2.97 24.92 -2.64
N TYR A 274 -2.22 23.96 -3.20
CA TYR A 274 -0.94 24.22 -3.84
C TYR A 274 -1.05 24.67 -5.31
N GLU A 275 -2.18 24.42 -5.95
CA GLU A 275 -2.45 24.83 -7.34
C GLU A 275 -3.11 26.22 -7.43
N SER A 276 -3.66 26.72 -6.30
CA SER A 276 -4.27 28.07 -6.20
C SER A 276 -3.24 29.16 -5.92
#